data_86e7cf1be82403d9fc8a1d39552a76f8
#
_entry.id   86e7cf1be82403d9fc8a1d39552a76f8
#
_cell.length_a   1.000
_cell.length_b   1.000
_cell.length_c   1.000
_cell.angle_alpha   90.00
_cell.angle_beta   90.00
_cell.angle_gamma   90.00
#
_symmetry.space_group_name_H-M   'P 1'
#
loop_
_entity.id
_entity.type
_entity.pdbx_description
1 polymer ?
#
loop_
_entity_poly.entity_id
_entity_poly.type
_entity_poly.pdbx_seq_one_letter_code
_entity_poly.pdbx_strand_id
1 'polypeptide(L)'
;ERVIEIHDGEIVRNPPAKHTAQGQGIQEPTVKTASGWSQFVSGFREALTMAWLAMAANKMRTLLTMLGIIIGIASVVSIVVVGDAAKQLVLADIRAIGTNTIDIYPGKDFGDDDPQYQQALKYDDLVAIQKQPWVTSATPAVSQNLRLRYGNIDVAASANGVSGDYFNVYGMTFSEGTTFNREQLNGRAQVVVLDSNTRRQLFPHKANVVGEVILVGNMPATVIGVAEEKQSMFGSSKILRVWLPYSTMSGRVMGQSWLNSITVRVKEGFDSAQAEQQLTRLLTLRHGKKDFFTWNMDGVLKTAEKTTRTLQLFL
;
A
#
# COMPACT_ATOMS: atom_id res chain seq x y z
N GLU A 1 -45.34 -46.49 57.83
CA GLU A 1 -44.95 -45.10 58.13
C GLU A 1 -44.33 -45.08 59.52
N ARG A 2 -43.15 -44.54 59.67
CA ARG A 2 -42.41 -44.47 60.90
C ARG A 2 -42.43 -43.00 61.37
N VAL A 3 -43.15 -42.74 62.48
CA VAL A 3 -43.20 -41.41 63.02
C VAL A 3 -42.17 -41.32 64.16
N ILE A 4 -41.21 -40.43 63.99
CA ILE A 4 -40.19 -40.10 65.03
C ILE A 4 -40.61 -38.76 65.63
N GLU A 5 -40.85 -38.78 66.95
CA GLU A 5 -41.24 -37.59 67.70
C GLU A 5 -40.00 -36.98 68.34
N ILE A 6 -39.71 -35.73 67.95
CA ILE A 6 -38.57 -34.97 68.46
C ILE A 6 -39.09 -33.80 69.23
N HIS A 7 -38.66 -33.67 70.47
CA HIS A 7 -38.97 -32.54 71.33
C HIS A 7 -37.66 -31.91 71.85
N ASP A 8 -37.48 -30.64 71.69
CA ASP A 8 -36.30 -29.89 72.15
C ASP A 8 -34.95 -30.40 71.65
N GLY A 9 -34.92 -30.97 70.43
CA GLY A 9 -33.71 -31.50 69.80
C GLY A 9 -33.35 -32.95 70.20
N GLU A 10 -34.11 -33.59 71.10
CA GLU A 10 -33.96 -34.97 71.55
C GLU A 10 -35.08 -35.85 70.98
N ILE A 11 -34.71 -37.08 70.56
CA ILE A 11 -35.68 -38.08 70.13
C ILE A 11 -36.38 -38.73 71.32
N VAL A 12 -37.61 -38.33 71.55
CA VAL A 12 -38.40 -38.75 72.76
C VAL A 12 -39.05 -40.12 72.55
N ARG A 13 -39.32 -40.51 71.26
CA ARG A 13 -39.96 -41.78 70.99
C ARG A 13 -39.47 -42.36 69.68
N ASN A 14 -38.82 -43.54 69.77
CA ASN A 14 -38.31 -44.30 68.62
C ASN A 14 -38.88 -45.71 68.65
N PRO A 15 -40.11 -45.97 68.12
CA PRO A 15 -40.69 -47.30 68.20
C PRO A 15 -39.86 -48.28 67.34
N PRO A 16 -39.63 -49.53 67.87
CA PRO A 16 -38.88 -50.53 67.17
C PRO A 16 -39.57 -50.91 65.86
N ALA A 17 -38.77 -51.08 64.77
CA ALA A 17 -39.27 -51.49 63.47
C ALA A 17 -39.84 -52.93 63.56
N LYS A 18 -41.11 -53.13 63.22
CA LYS A 18 -41.69 -54.50 63.03
C LYS A 18 -41.02 -55.08 61.73
N HIS A 19 -40.16 -56.07 61.96
CA HIS A 19 -39.64 -56.88 60.89
C HIS A 19 -40.74 -57.79 60.39
N THR A 20 -41.36 -57.50 59.32
CA THR A 20 -42.10 -58.47 58.50
C THR A 20 -41.08 -59.06 57.51
N ALA A 21 -40.60 -60.23 57.83
CA ALA A 21 -39.80 -61.06 56.90
C ALA A 21 -40.71 -61.53 55.77
N GLN A 22 -40.57 -60.94 54.60
CA GLN A 22 -40.99 -61.60 53.34
C GLN A 22 -39.91 -61.32 52.33
N GLY A 23 -39.17 -62.35 52.00
CA GLY A 23 -38.09 -62.31 51.04
C GLY A 23 -38.61 -61.92 49.63
N GLN A 24 -38.23 -60.83 49.14
CA GLN A 24 -38.11 -60.55 47.71
C GLN A 24 -36.72 -60.04 47.48
N GLY A 25 -36.01 -60.81 46.64
CA GLY A 25 -34.62 -60.49 46.32
C GLY A 25 -34.46 -59.06 45.83
N ILE A 26 -33.64 -58.36 46.52
CA ILE A 26 -33.16 -57.04 46.09
C ILE A 26 -32.32 -57.34 44.86
N GLN A 27 -32.90 -57.12 43.68
CA GLN A 27 -32.09 -56.98 42.47
C GLN A 27 -31.30 -55.65 42.63
N GLU A 28 -30.01 -55.82 42.88
CA GLU A 28 -29.07 -54.68 42.75
C GLU A 28 -29.28 -54.07 41.37
N PRO A 29 -29.50 -52.80 41.24
CA PRO A 29 -29.52 -52.15 39.97
C PRO A 29 -28.13 -52.33 39.31
N THR A 30 -28.07 -53.23 38.33
CA THR A 30 -26.89 -53.33 37.49
C THR A 30 -26.65 -51.95 36.90
N VAL A 31 -25.66 -51.25 37.46
CA VAL A 31 -25.11 -50.05 36.88
C VAL A 31 -24.53 -50.44 35.52
N LYS A 32 -25.31 -50.30 34.46
CA LYS A 32 -24.76 -50.36 33.09
C LYS A 32 -23.71 -49.28 33.05
N THR A 33 -22.45 -49.66 33.00
CA THR A 33 -21.34 -48.82 32.69
C THR A 33 -21.54 -48.30 31.25
N ALA A 34 -22.34 -47.25 31.12
CA ALA A 34 -22.43 -46.54 29.88
C ALA A 34 -21.03 -46.00 29.54
N SER A 35 -20.59 -46.26 28.34
CA SER A 35 -19.32 -45.78 27.80
C SER A 35 -19.08 -44.31 28.22
N GLY A 36 -17.89 -43.99 28.75
CA GLY A 36 -17.58 -42.66 29.30
C GLY A 36 -17.92 -41.48 28.36
N TRP A 37 -17.97 -41.75 27.08
CA TRP A 37 -18.40 -40.79 26.06
C TRP A 37 -19.90 -40.46 26.13
N SER A 38 -20.77 -41.44 26.39
CA SER A 38 -22.21 -41.19 26.52
C SER A 38 -22.58 -40.44 27.78
N GLN A 39 -21.84 -40.66 28.87
CA GLN A 39 -21.98 -39.87 30.09
C GLN A 39 -21.49 -38.44 29.93
N PHE A 40 -20.41 -38.23 29.16
CA PHE A 40 -19.90 -36.88 28.84
C PHE A 40 -20.89 -36.10 27.98
N VAL A 41 -21.48 -36.75 26.97
CA VAL A 41 -22.48 -36.12 26.08
C VAL A 41 -23.80 -35.83 26.82
N SER A 42 -24.26 -36.73 27.70
CA SER A 42 -25.47 -36.47 28.47
C SER A 42 -25.25 -35.35 29.51
N GLY A 43 -24.12 -35.33 30.22
CA GLY A 43 -23.74 -34.25 31.11
C GLY A 43 -23.59 -32.91 30.42
N PHE A 44 -23.02 -32.91 29.24
CA PHE A 44 -22.89 -31.69 28.41
C PHE A 44 -24.26 -31.13 27.95
N ARG A 45 -25.19 -32.03 27.53
CA ARG A 45 -26.57 -31.61 27.20
C ARG A 45 -27.32 -31.07 28.40
N GLU A 46 -27.15 -31.67 29.56
CA GLU A 46 -27.78 -31.18 30.82
C GLU A 46 -27.22 -29.85 31.23
N ALA A 47 -25.90 -29.69 31.16
CA ALA A 47 -25.22 -28.41 31.42
C ALA A 47 -25.70 -27.30 30.47
N LEU A 48 -25.85 -27.63 29.15
CA LEU A 48 -26.38 -26.69 28.17
C LEU A 48 -27.83 -26.28 28.40
N THR A 49 -28.67 -27.25 28.79
CA THR A 49 -30.10 -26.93 29.11
C THR A 49 -30.23 -26.11 30.38
N MET A 50 -29.44 -26.39 31.41
CA MET A 50 -29.37 -25.58 32.62
C MET A 50 -28.84 -24.16 32.37
N ALA A 51 -27.79 -24.04 31.52
CA ALA A 51 -27.27 -22.74 31.11
C ALA A 51 -28.31 -21.92 30.33
N TRP A 52 -29.07 -22.57 29.45
CA TRP A 52 -30.14 -21.92 28.67
C TRP A 52 -31.27 -21.43 29.57
N LEU A 53 -31.71 -22.26 30.55
CA LEU A 53 -32.71 -21.89 31.54
C LEU A 53 -32.25 -20.72 32.42
N ALA A 54 -31.01 -20.76 32.88
CA ALA A 54 -30.42 -19.69 33.66
C ALA A 54 -30.33 -18.36 32.87
N MET A 55 -29.98 -18.44 31.60
CA MET A 55 -29.99 -17.27 30.69
C MET A 55 -31.41 -16.73 30.46
N ALA A 56 -32.40 -17.62 30.31
CA ALA A 56 -33.80 -17.23 30.14
C ALA A 56 -34.42 -16.60 31.39
N ALA A 57 -33.96 -17.00 32.58
CA ALA A 57 -34.41 -16.43 33.84
C ALA A 57 -33.91 -14.99 34.08
N ASN A 58 -32.72 -14.62 33.53
CA ASN A 58 -32.12 -13.30 33.73
C ASN A 58 -31.88 -12.59 32.39
N LYS A 59 -32.92 -12.47 31.56
CA LYS A 59 -32.84 -11.98 30.17
C LYS A 59 -32.07 -10.67 29.99
N MET A 60 -32.31 -9.68 30.86
CA MET A 60 -31.68 -8.35 30.76
C MET A 60 -30.16 -8.41 31.01
N ARG A 61 -29.73 -9.20 32.02
CA ARG A 61 -28.31 -9.36 32.36
C ARG A 61 -27.58 -10.10 31.23
N THR A 62 -28.19 -11.19 30.75
CA THR A 62 -27.60 -11.98 29.67
C THR A 62 -27.50 -11.20 28.36
N LEU A 63 -28.56 -10.43 28.01
CA LEU A 63 -28.57 -9.59 26.83
C LEU A 63 -27.49 -8.49 26.92
N LEU A 64 -27.35 -7.85 28.10
CA LEU A 64 -26.34 -6.80 28.27
C LEU A 64 -24.90 -7.32 28.21
N THR A 65 -24.64 -8.49 28.81
CA THR A 65 -23.31 -9.11 28.75
C THR A 65 -22.98 -9.63 27.34
N MET A 66 -23.93 -10.27 26.65
CA MET A 66 -23.74 -10.68 25.24
C MET A 66 -23.51 -9.47 24.34
N LEU A 67 -24.29 -8.41 24.50
CA LEU A 67 -24.11 -7.18 23.72
C LEU A 67 -22.70 -6.59 23.92
N GLY A 68 -22.22 -6.55 25.19
CA GLY A 68 -20.87 -6.09 25.47
C GLY A 68 -19.78 -6.92 24.80
N ILE A 69 -19.92 -8.25 24.82
CA ILE A 69 -18.97 -9.16 24.17
C ILE A 69 -19.04 -9.00 22.64
N ILE A 70 -20.24 -8.93 22.06
CA ILE A 70 -20.42 -8.76 20.62
C ILE A 70 -19.80 -7.44 20.15
N ILE A 71 -20.08 -6.33 20.86
CA ILE A 71 -19.48 -5.02 20.52
C ILE A 71 -17.96 -5.07 20.66
N GLY A 72 -17.43 -5.70 21.72
CA GLY A 72 -15.99 -5.85 21.92
C GLY A 72 -15.32 -6.59 20.79
N ILE A 73 -15.84 -7.77 20.43
CA ILE A 73 -15.28 -8.58 19.32
C ILE A 73 -15.45 -7.86 17.99
N ALA A 74 -16.63 -7.30 17.71
CA ALA A 74 -16.90 -6.58 16.47
C ALA A 74 -15.96 -5.38 16.29
N SER A 75 -15.67 -4.63 17.37
CA SER A 75 -14.74 -3.51 17.36
C SER A 75 -13.31 -3.96 17.01
N VAL A 76 -12.80 -5.01 17.65
CA VAL A 76 -11.46 -5.54 17.39
C VAL A 76 -11.35 -6.06 15.95
N VAL A 77 -12.33 -6.87 15.51
CA VAL A 77 -12.35 -7.38 14.13
C VAL A 77 -12.41 -6.24 13.11
N SER A 78 -13.24 -5.22 13.37
CA SER A 78 -13.35 -4.06 12.48
C SER A 78 -12.02 -3.29 12.36
N ILE A 79 -11.31 -3.08 13.47
CA ILE A 79 -10.00 -2.40 13.46
C ILE A 79 -8.98 -3.20 12.66
N VAL A 80 -8.92 -4.53 12.85
CA VAL A 80 -7.99 -5.40 12.12
C VAL A 80 -8.30 -5.41 10.63
N VAL A 81 -9.58 -5.56 10.23
CA VAL A 81 -9.98 -5.58 8.83
C VAL A 81 -9.70 -4.25 8.13
N VAL A 82 -10.01 -3.12 8.79
CA VAL A 82 -9.72 -1.78 8.24
C VAL A 82 -8.21 -1.56 8.12
N GLY A 83 -7.44 -2.02 9.11
CA GLY A 83 -5.97 -1.94 9.09
C GLY A 83 -5.36 -2.74 7.93
N ASP A 84 -5.81 -3.98 7.72
CA ASP A 84 -5.35 -4.82 6.60
C ASP A 84 -5.79 -4.26 5.24
N ALA A 85 -7.00 -3.74 5.12
CA ALA A 85 -7.45 -3.09 3.91
C ALA A 85 -6.60 -1.86 3.58
N ALA A 86 -6.37 -0.95 4.55
CA ALA A 86 -5.53 0.22 4.37
C ALA A 86 -4.09 -0.16 3.95
N LYS A 87 -3.52 -1.20 4.57
CA LYS A 87 -2.21 -1.73 4.19
C LYS A 87 -2.17 -2.21 2.74
N GLN A 88 -3.16 -3.02 2.31
CA GLN A 88 -3.21 -3.51 0.93
C GLN A 88 -3.33 -2.37 -0.09
N LEU A 89 -4.09 -1.31 0.25
CA LEU A 89 -4.22 -0.13 -0.58
C LEU A 89 -2.89 0.61 -0.74
N VAL A 90 -2.20 0.89 0.37
CA VAL A 90 -0.87 1.52 0.35
C VAL A 90 0.13 0.69 -0.45
N LEU A 91 0.17 -0.63 -0.23
CA LEU A 91 1.06 -1.52 -0.98
C LEU A 91 0.71 -1.58 -2.48
N ALA A 92 -0.58 -1.54 -2.83
CA ALA A 92 -1.02 -1.49 -4.21
C ALA A 92 -0.61 -0.19 -4.90
N ASP A 93 -0.74 0.97 -4.22
CA ASP A 93 -0.30 2.27 -4.74
C ASP A 93 1.21 2.32 -4.93
N ILE A 94 1.99 1.83 -3.97
CA ILE A 94 3.46 1.78 -4.10
C ILE A 94 3.86 0.85 -5.26
N ARG A 95 3.21 -0.31 -5.41
CA ARG A 95 3.46 -1.21 -6.55
C ARG A 95 3.05 -0.59 -7.89
N ALA A 96 2.04 0.27 -7.89
CA ALA A 96 1.60 0.98 -9.09
C ALA A 96 2.61 2.04 -9.58
N ILE A 97 3.36 2.66 -8.65
CA ILE A 97 4.44 3.62 -8.95
C ILE A 97 5.65 2.91 -9.59
N GLY A 98 5.76 1.60 -9.46
CA GLY A 98 6.84 0.76 -10.00
C GLY A 98 7.76 0.27 -8.88
N THR A 99 7.65 -1.01 -8.58
CA THR A 99 8.62 -1.72 -7.76
C THR A 99 9.91 -1.92 -8.55
N ASN A 100 11.04 -2.02 -7.90
CA ASN A 100 12.37 -2.13 -8.51
C ASN A 100 12.90 -0.84 -9.16
N THR A 101 12.48 0.32 -8.68
CA THR A 101 13.09 1.59 -9.10
C THR A 101 13.98 2.17 -8.03
N ILE A 102 15.10 2.76 -8.47
CA ILE A 102 16.02 3.53 -7.65
C ILE A 102 16.12 4.92 -8.25
N ASP A 103 15.70 5.91 -7.49
CA ASP A 103 15.85 7.30 -7.87
C ASP A 103 17.17 7.86 -7.33
N ILE A 104 17.85 8.66 -8.13
CA ILE A 104 19.11 9.30 -7.81
C ILE A 104 18.88 10.80 -7.89
N TYR A 105 19.21 11.50 -6.82
CA TYR A 105 19.10 12.96 -6.71
C TYR A 105 20.45 13.56 -6.39
N PRO A 106 20.73 14.79 -6.83
CA PRO A 106 21.92 15.52 -6.41
C PRO A 106 21.81 15.91 -4.93
N GLY A 107 22.93 15.97 -4.21
CA GLY A 107 22.96 16.31 -2.79
C GLY A 107 23.44 15.18 -1.90
N LYS A 108 23.62 15.48 -0.62
CA LYS A 108 24.05 14.47 0.37
C LYS A 108 22.88 13.70 0.96
N ASP A 109 21.74 14.37 1.07
CA ASP A 109 20.53 13.82 1.70
C ASP A 109 19.28 14.49 1.12
N PHE A 110 18.10 13.97 1.51
CA PHE A 110 16.83 14.52 1.08
C PHE A 110 16.63 15.95 1.60
N GLY A 111 16.37 16.89 0.69
CA GLY A 111 16.20 18.32 1.02
C GLY A 111 17.52 19.12 1.12
N ASP A 112 18.64 18.54 0.68
CA ASP A 112 19.90 19.28 0.55
C ASP A 112 19.88 20.12 -0.73
N ASP A 113 19.52 21.39 -0.59
CA ASP A 113 19.44 22.36 -1.70
C ASP A 113 20.77 23.12 -1.92
N ASP A 114 21.89 22.61 -1.44
CA ASP A 114 23.20 23.28 -1.60
C ASP A 114 23.55 23.42 -3.09
N PRO A 115 23.72 24.65 -3.60
CA PRO A 115 24.00 24.92 -5.01
C PRO A 115 25.20 24.16 -5.59
N GLN A 116 26.17 23.77 -4.73
CA GLN A 116 27.36 23.03 -5.16
C GLN A 116 27.03 21.62 -5.68
N TYR A 117 25.90 21.03 -5.27
CA TYR A 117 25.49 19.68 -5.67
C TYR A 117 24.50 19.68 -6.83
N GLN A 118 23.85 20.82 -7.13
CA GLN A 118 22.81 20.88 -8.19
C GLN A 118 23.32 20.40 -9.56
N GLN A 119 24.61 20.52 -9.82
CA GLN A 119 25.25 20.12 -11.08
C GLN A 119 25.91 18.74 -11.01
N ALA A 120 25.67 17.96 -9.95
CA ALA A 120 26.34 16.68 -9.74
C ALA A 120 25.99 15.65 -10.82
N LEU A 121 24.71 15.57 -11.20
CA LEU A 121 24.23 14.56 -12.14
C LEU A 121 24.27 15.08 -13.58
N LYS A 122 24.93 14.31 -14.46
CA LYS A 122 25.09 14.63 -15.86
C LYS A 122 24.53 13.53 -16.76
N TYR A 123 24.33 13.85 -18.03
CA TYR A 123 23.88 12.87 -19.02
C TYR A 123 24.85 11.69 -19.18
N ASP A 124 26.17 11.93 -19.06
CA ASP A 124 27.17 10.88 -19.13
C ASP A 124 27.03 9.83 -18.00
N ASP A 125 26.48 10.22 -16.86
CA ASP A 125 26.19 9.30 -15.75
C ASP A 125 25.02 8.39 -16.10
N LEU A 126 23.98 8.95 -16.73
CA LEU A 126 22.87 8.17 -17.26
C LEU A 126 23.36 7.11 -18.26
N VAL A 127 24.23 7.50 -19.20
CA VAL A 127 24.80 6.58 -20.21
C VAL A 127 25.63 5.47 -19.54
N ALA A 128 26.39 5.81 -18.49
CA ALA A 128 27.18 4.82 -17.73
C ALA A 128 26.28 3.85 -16.96
N ILE A 129 25.17 4.32 -16.39
CA ILE A 129 24.18 3.51 -15.68
C ILE A 129 23.46 2.57 -16.64
N GLN A 130 23.04 3.05 -17.80
CA GLN A 130 22.34 2.23 -18.82
C GLN A 130 23.17 1.05 -19.34
N LYS A 131 24.49 1.12 -19.26
CA LYS A 131 25.39 0.03 -19.64
C LYS A 131 25.52 -1.08 -18.60
N GLN A 132 24.95 -0.92 -17.41
CA GLN A 132 25.05 -1.92 -16.36
C GLN A 132 24.13 -3.12 -16.62
N PRO A 133 24.59 -4.36 -16.41
CA PRO A 133 23.83 -5.56 -16.76
C PRO A 133 22.57 -5.79 -15.92
N TRP A 134 22.49 -5.16 -14.77
CA TRP A 134 21.35 -5.22 -13.84
C TRP A 134 20.30 -4.11 -14.08
N VAL A 135 20.56 -3.19 -15.01
CA VAL A 135 19.64 -2.12 -15.40
C VAL A 135 18.75 -2.59 -16.55
N THR A 136 17.43 -2.46 -16.39
CA THR A 136 16.47 -2.66 -17.47
C THR A 136 16.32 -1.40 -18.30
N SER A 137 16.15 -0.27 -17.62
CA SER A 137 16.06 1.06 -18.24
C SER A 137 16.45 2.14 -17.23
N ALA A 138 16.90 3.27 -17.74
CA ALA A 138 17.14 4.45 -16.92
C ALA A 138 16.68 5.69 -17.68
N THR A 139 16.01 6.58 -16.97
CA THR A 139 15.48 7.82 -17.52
C THR A 139 16.00 9.03 -16.73
N PRO A 140 16.45 10.06 -17.43
CA PRO A 140 16.78 11.33 -16.79
C PRO A 140 15.49 12.09 -16.50
N ALA A 141 15.49 12.94 -15.50
CA ALA A 141 14.43 13.90 -15.28
C ALA A 141 15.03 15.31 -15.07
N VAL A 142 14.42 16.25 -15.72
CA VAL A 142 14.67 17.70 -15.58
C VAL A 142 13.31 18.33 -15.43
N SER A 143 13.06 19.08 -14.37
CA SER A 143 11.73 19.64 -14.12
C SER A 143 11.77 21.11 -13.78
N GLN A 144 10.75 21.82 -14.23
CA GLN A 144 10.53 23.22 -13.92
C GLN A 144 9.03 23.54 -13.95
N ASN A 145 8.57 24.40 -13.06
CA ASN A 145 7.20 24.92 -13.14
C ASN A 145 7.12 26.01 -14.21
N LEU A 146 6.28 25.81 -15.19
CA LEU A 146 6.09 26.70 -16.33
C LEU A 146 4.61 27.03 -16.53
N ARG A 147 4.34 28.09 -17.26
CA ARG A 147 2.99 28.40 -17.72
C ARG A 147 2.75 27.75 -19.08
N LEU A 148 1.60 27.13 -19.21
CA LEU A 148 1.11 26.56 -20.46
C LEU A 148 0.01 27.44 -21.01
N ARG A 149 0.05 27.75 -22.30
CA ARG A 149 -0.98 28.55 -22.95
C ARG A 149 -1.51 27.89 -24.20
N TYR A 150 -2.83 27.91 -24.31
CA TYR A 150 -3.55 27.53 -25.52
C TYR A 150 -4.72 28.50 -25.75
N GLY A 151 -4.69 29.26 -26.81
CA GLY A 151 -5.66 30.32 -27.03
C GLY A 151 -5.67 31.32 -25.89
N ASN A 152 -6.81 31.48 -25.24
CA ASN A 152 -7.02 32.36 -24.08
C ASN A 152 -6.85 31.66 -22.73
N ILE A 153 -6.52 30.37 -22.73
CA ILE A 153 -6.33 29.56 -21.51
C ILE A 153 -4.85 29.59 -21.13
N ASP A 154 -4.58 29.93 -19.87
CA ASP A 154 -3.23 30.03 -19.31
C ASP A 154 -3.22 29.38 -17.93
N VAL A 155 -2.44 28.32 -17.76
CA VAL A 155 -2.36 27.49 -16.54
C VAL A 155 -0.90 27.26 -16.14
N ALA A 156 -0.65 27.15 -14.84
CA ALA A 156 0.66 26.74 -14.33
C ALA A 156 0.73 25.21 -14.27
N ALA A 157 1.81 24.65 -14.76
CA ALA A 157 2.05 23.21 -14.76
C ALA A 157 3.52 22.88 -14.49
N SER A 158 3.75 21.67 -14.01
CA SER A 158 5.10 21.09 -13.91
C SER A 158 5.48 20.54 -15.28
N ALA A 159 6.48 21.14 -15.91
CA ALA A 159 7.07 20.66 -17.15
C ALA A 159 8.26 19.76 -16.82
N ASN A 160 8.23 18.52 -17.32
CA ASN A 160 9.22 17.49 -17.03
C ASN A 160 9.90 17.06 -18.33
N GLY A 161 11.22 17.24 -18.40
CA GLY A 161 12.05 16.71 -19.47
C GLY A 161 12.46 15.30 -19.19
N VAL A 162 12.03 14.34 -20.02
CA VAL A 162 12.21 12.90 -19.80
C VAL A 162 12.63 12.17 -21.06
N SER A 163 13.04 10.92 -20.95
CA SER A 163 13.24 10.03 -22.09
C SER A 163 11.96 9.31 -22.50
N GLY A 164 11.95 8.65 -23.66
CA GLY A 164 10.81 7.85 -24.08
C GLY A 164 10.49 6.68 -23.15
N ASP A 165 11.49 6.15 -22.48
CA ASP A 165 11.35 5.03 -21.53
C ASP A 165 10.65 5.43 -20.22
N TYR A 166 10.56 6.72 -19.93
CA TYR A 166 9.94 7.25 -18.71
C TYR A 166 8.54 6.67 -18.47
N PHE A 167 7.70 6.69 -19.49
CA PHE A 167 6.32 6.22 -19.39
C PHE A 167 6.22 4.72 -19.09
N ASN A 168 7.15 3.93 -19.65
CA ASN A 168 7.27 2.50 -19.36
C ASN A 168 7.78 2.25 -17.93
N VAL A 169 8.75 3.04 -17.48
CA VAL A 169 9.31 2.95 -16.11
C VAL A 169 8.23 3.17 -15.07
N TYR A 170 7.37 4.19 -15.29
CA TYR A 170 6.26 4.52 -14.38
C TYR A 170 4.95 3.77 -14.69
N GLY A 171 4.94 2.89 -15.70
CA GLY A 171 3.78 2.10 -16.07
C GLY A 171 2.59 2.94 -16.52
N MET A 172 2.85 4.09 -17.14
CA MET A 172 1.83 4.99 -17.68
C MET A 172 1.28 4.45 -19.00
N THR A 173 -0.01 4.65 -19.23
CA THR A 173 -0.70 4.33 -20.47
C THR A 173 -1.05 5.62 -21.23
N PHE A 174 -1.35 5.49 -22.52
CA PHE A 174 -1.75 6.63 -23.35
C PHE A 174 -3.22 6.51 -23.73
N SER A 175 -4.00 7.55 -23.45
CA SER A 175 -5.38 7.65 -23.94
C SER A 175 -5.46 8.17 -25.37
N GLU A 176 -4.52 9.04 -25.75
CA GLU A 176 -4.40 9.60 -27.11
C GLU A 176 -2.91 9.63 -27.51
N GLY A 177 -2.59 9.31 -28.76
CA GLY A 177 -1.25 9.45 -29.30
C GLY A 177 -0.22 8.46 -28.76
N THR A 178 1.03 8.91 -28.63
CA THR A 178 2.19 8.07 -28.29
C THR A 178 3.29 8.85 -27.56
N THR A 179 4.32 8.14 -27.10
CA THR A 179 5.53 8.69 -26.49
C THR A 179 6.52 9.23 -27.53
N PHE A 180 7.63 9.80 -27.07
CA PHE A 180 8.72 10.32 -27.91
C PHE A 180 9.48 9.20 -28.61
N ASN A 181 9.81 9.42 -29.88
CA ASN A 181 10.73 8.56 -30.61
C ASN A 181 12.20 9.05 -30.44
N ARG A 182 13.17 8.22 -30.88
CA ARG A 182 14.59 8.56 -30.76
C ARG A 182 15.00 9.80 -31.55
N GLU A 183 14.39 10.04 -32.71
CA GLU A 183 14.67 11.23 -33.51
C GLU A 183 14.21 12.50 -32.83
N GLN A 184 13.03 12.47 -32.18
CA GLN A 184 12.50 13.58 -31.40
C GLN A 184 13.36 13.90 -30.18
N LEU A 185 13.88 12.86 -29.50
CA LEU A 185 14.78 13.00 -28.37
C LEU A 185 16.11 13.63 -28.80
N ASN A 186 16.75 13.11 -29.86
CA ASN A 186 18.06 13.56 -30.34
C ASN A 186 17.98 14.91 -31.02
N GLY A 187 16.91 15.16 -31.79
CA GLY A 187 16.68 16.38 -32.56
C GLY A 187 16.18 17.58 -31.75
N ARG A 188 16.02 17.44 -30.42
CA ARG A 188 15.42 18.47 -29.55
C ARG A 188 14.08 18.95 -30.09
N ALA A 189 13.22 18.00 -30.48
CA ALA A 189 11.93 18.31 -31.08
C ALA A 189 11.01 19.05 -30.11
N GLN A 190 10.28 20.01 -30.63
CA GLN A 190 9.30 20.79 -29.87
C GLN A 190 7.96 20.01 -29.79
N VAL A 191 7.98 18.90 -29.06
CA VAL A 191 6.83 18.03 -28.85
C VAL A 191 6.55 17.90 -27.36
N VAL A 192 5.29 17.64 -27.01
CA VAL A 192 4.83 17.55 -25.64
C VAL A 192 3.79 16.45 -25.50
N VAL A 193 3.87 15.72 -24.38
CA VAL A 193 2.84 14.81 -23.90
C VAL A 193 2.15 15.50 -22.71
N LEU A 194 0.85 15.48 -22.70
CA LEU A 194 0.04 16.04 -21.61
C LEU A 194 -0.39 14.95 -20.63
N ASP A 195 -0.61 15.30 -19.36
CA ASP A 195 -1.40 14.47 -18.48
C ASP A 195 -2.91 14.70 -18.70
N SER A 196 -3.74 13.76 -18.24
CA SER A 196 -5.19 13.83 -18.41
C SER A 196 -5.82 15.07 -17.78
N ASN A 197 -5.24 15.60 -16.67
CA ASN A 197 -5.74 16.82 -16.02
C ASN A 197 -5.41 18.05 -16.84
N THR A 198 -4.17 18.16 -17.32
CA THR A 198 -3.71 19.26 -18.19
C THR A 198 -4.50 19.29 -19.50
N ARG A 199 -4.73 18.11 -20.09
CA ARG A 199 -5.58 17.97 -21.28
C ARG A 199 -6.97 18.51 -21.05
N ARG A 200 -7.63 18.16 -19.94
CA ARG A 200 -8.98 18.66 -19.61
C ARG A 200 -9.03 20.17 -19.39
N GLN A 201 -7.99 20.73 -18.79
CA GLN A 201 -7.96 22.18 -18.52
C GLN A 201 -7.64 23.00 -19.76
N LEU A 202 -6.68 22.58 -20.60
CA LEU A 202 -6.31 23.31 -21.81
C LEU A 202 -7.31 23.11 -22.96
N PHE A 203 -7.97 21.95 -23.01
CA PHE A 203 -8.85 21.56 -24.12
C PHE A 203 -10.21 21.05 -23.63
N PRO A 204 -11.02 21.89 -22.93
CA PRO A 204 -12.27 21.44 -22.30
C PRO A 204 -13.33 20.91 -23.30
N HIS A 205 -13.30 21.38 -24.55
CA HIS A 205 -14.32 21.09 -25.57
C HIS A 205 -13.75 20.33 -26.80
N LYS A 206 -12.53 19.85 -26.74
CA LYS A 206 -11.88 19.20 -27.90
C LYS A 206 -11.82 17.69 -27.74
N ALA A 207 -12.27 16.94 -28.72
CA ALA A 207 -12.29 15.47 -28.67
C ALA A 207 -10.89 14.88 -28.83
N ASN A 208 -10.08 15.41 -29.74
CA ASN A 208 -8.70 14.97 -29.98
C ASN A 208 -7.77 16.17 -29.91
N VAL A 209 -6.67 16.01 -29.15
CA VAL A 209 -5.70 17.09 -28.94
C VAL A 209 -4.35 16.82 -29.59
N VAL A 210 -4.13 15.63 -30.15
CA VAL A 210 -2.90 15.28 -30.84
C VAL A 210 -2.76 16.13 -32.11
N GLY A 211 -1.59 16.75 -32.27
CA GLY A 211 -1.31 17.68 -33.38
C GLY A 211 -1.55 19.16 -33.03
N GLU A 212 -2.20 19.45 -31.90
CA GLU A 212 -2.36 20.84 -31.46
C GLU A 212 -1.05 21.44 -30.96
N VAL A 213 -0.90 22.74 -31.12
CA VAL A 213 0.29 23.49 -30.67
C VAL A 213 -0.07 24.29 -29.42
N ILE A 214 0.68 24.08 -28.36
CA ILE A 214 0.60 24.87 -27.11
C ILE A 214 1.89 25.61 -26.87
N LEU A 215 1.86 26.67 -26.08
CA LEU A 215 3.06 27.31 -25.56
C LEU A 215 3.42 26.71 -24.21
N VAL A 216 4.64 26.18 -24.10
CA VAL A 216 5.25 25.73 -22.85
C VAL A 216 6.28 26.78 -22.46
N GLY A 217 5.92 27.65 -21.49
CA GLY A 217 6.62 28.90 -21.26
C GLY A 217 6.57 29.76 -22.51
N ASN A 218 7.72 29.99 -23.13
CA ASN A 218 7.84 30.77 -24.38
C ASN A 218 8.07 29.88 -25.62
N MET A 219 8.10 28.56 -25.46
CA MET A 219 8.40 27.62 -26.54
C MET A 219 7.10 27.01 -27.08
N PRO A 220 6.84 27.10 -28.39
CA PRO A 220 5.75 26.35 -29.01
C PRO A 220 6.09 24.86 -29.03
N ALA A 221 5.14 24.02 -28.67
CA ALA A 221 5.30 22.57 -28.68
C ALA A 221 4.03 21.88 -29.19
N THR A 222 4.22 20.90 -30.07
CA THR A 222 3.12 20.11 -30.63
C THR A 222 2.75 18.96 -29.68
N VAL A 223 1.47 18.83 -29.36
CA VAL A 223 0.96 17.73 -28.55
C VAL A 223 1.02 16.44 -29.37
N ILE A 224 1.72 15.43 -28.88
CA ILE A 224 1.85 14.12 -29.54
C ILE A 224 1.14 12.99 -28.82
N GLY A 225 0.73 13.22 -27.59
CA GLY A 225 0.01 12.22 -26.80
C GLY A 225 -0.54 12.78 -25.48
N VAL A 226 -1.45 12.00 -24.92
CA VAL A 226 -1.99 12.21 -23.57
C VAL A 226 -1.73 10.95 -22.75
N ALA A 227 -0.93 11.09 -21.71
CA ALA A 227 -0.60 10.01 -20.81
C ALA A 227 -1.57 10.00 -19.60
N GLU A 228 -1.93 8.80 -19.18
CA GLU A 228 -2.73 8.55 -17.99
C GLU A 228 -1.85 7.92 -16.92
N GLU A 229 -1.77 8.59 -15.77
CA GLU A 229 -1.21 7.97 -14.57
C GLU A 229 -2.21 6.94 -14.05
N LYS A 230 -1.70 5.81 -13.53
CA LYS A 230 -2.54 4.90 -12.75
C LYS A 230 -3.12 5.68 -11.58
N GLN A 231 -4.44 5.62 -11.43
CA GLN A 231 -5.11 6.31 -10.33
C GLN A 231 -4.62 5.74 -9.01
N SER A 232 -4.04 6.61 -8.19
CA SER A 232 -3.81 6.31 -6.78
C SER A 232 -5.13 6.36 -6.03
N MET A 233 -5.34 5.44 -5.09
CA MET A 233 -6.53 5.40 -4.25
C MET A 233 -6.64 6.60 -3.30
N PHE A 234 -5.54 7.30 -3.06
CA PHE A 234 -5.52 8.55 -2.28
C PHE A 234 -5.93 9.80 -3.09
N GLY A 235 -6.45 9.60 -4.29
CA GLY A 235 -6.93 10.66 -5.18
C GLY A 235 -5.95 10.99 -6.29
N SER A 236 -6.47 11.48 -7.41
CA SER A 236 -5.64 12.00 -8.49
C SER A 236 -4.97 13.29 -8.03
N SER A 237 -3.67 13.39 -8.23
CA SER A 237 -2.96 14.65 -8.06
C SER A 237 -3.62 15.73 -8.93
N LYS A 238 -4.02 16.84 -8.35
CA LYS A 238 -4.53 18.01 -9.09
C LYS A 238 -3.42 18.81 -9.78
N ILE A 239 -2.18 18.38 -9.63
CA ILE A 239 -1.02 19.02 -10.24
C ILE A 239 -1.10 18.79 -11.74
N LEU A 240 -1.03 19.87 -12.51
CA LEU A 240 -0.95 19.80 -13.96
C LEU A 240 0.47 19.44 -14.37
N ARG A 241 0.62 18.46 -15.25
CA ARG A 241 1.93 17.99 -15.71
C ARG A 241 1.98 17.91 -17.22
N VAL A 242 3.16 18.18 -17.73
CA VAL A 242 3.51 17.93 -19.14
C VAL A 242 4.89 17.28 -19.21
N TRP A 243 5.11 16.50 -20.22
CA TRP A 243 6.39 15.85 -20.48
C TRP A 243 6.91 16.29 -21.86
N LEU A 244 8.19 16.62 -21.88
CA LEU A 244 8.93 16.99 -23.09
C LEU A 244 10.15 16.10 -23.22
N PRO A 245 10.76 15.96 -24.41
CA PRO A 245 12.08 15.37 -24.52
C PRO A 245 13.07 16.09 -23.60
N TYR A 246 13.83 15.34 -22.79
CA TYR A 246 14.78 15.94 -21.84
C TYR A 246 15.77 16.88 -22.55
N SER A 247 16.17 16.54 -23.79
CA SER A 247 17.07 17.34 -24.59
C SER A 247 16.48 18.70 -25.00
N THR A 248 15.17 18.73 -25.24
CA THR A 248 14.41 19.98 -25.50
C THR A 248 14.28 20.79 -24.23
N MET A 249 13.91 20.15 -23.13
CA MET A 249 13.75 20.82 -21.85
C MET A 249 15.06 21.44 -21.37
N SER A 250 16.14 20.66 -21.31
CA SER A 250 17.46 21.13 -20.90
C SER A 250 18.01 22.22 -21.83
N GLY A 251 17.99 21.99 -23.15
CA GLY A 251 18.67 22.86 -24.08
C GLY A 251 17.89 24.09 -24.52
N ARG A 252 16.54 23.99 -24.67
CA ARG A 252 15.72 25.11 -25.20
C ARG A 252 14.95 25.85 -24.11
N VAL A 253 14.53 25.15 -23.05
CA VAL A 253 13.70 25.75 -21.99
C VAL A 253 14.56 26.25 -20.85
N MET A 254 15.45 25.42 -20.32
CA MET A 254 16.21 25.72 -19.11
C MET A 254 17.64 26.24 -19.38
N GLY A 255 18.23 25.89 -20.52
CA GLY A 255 19.61 26.27 -20.84
C GLY A 255 20.65 25.59 -19.90
N GLN A 256 20.32 24.46 -19.31
CA GLN A 256 21.20 23.73 -18.39
C GLN A 256 21.70 22.39 -18.96
N SER A 257 22.83 21.93 -18.46
CA SER A 257 23.45 20.64 -18.89
C SER A 257 23.41 19.55 -17.82
N TRP A 258 22.85 19.83 -16.66
CA TRP A 258 22.73 18.88 -15.55
C TRP A 258 21.31 18.34 -15.41
N LEU A 259 21.15 17.23 -14.72
CA LEU A 259 19.88 16.54 -14.48
C LEU A 259 19.41 16.80 -13.04
N ASN A 260 18.10 16.91 -12.84
CA ASN A 260 17.51 17.02 -11.51
C ASN A 260 17.45 15.66 -10.81
N SER A 261 17.26 14.59 -11.59
CA SER A 261 17.31 13.22 -11.09
C SER A 261 17.55 12.22 -12.22
N ILE A 262 17.90 11.01 -11.83
CA ILE A 262 17.93 9.84 -12.72
C ILE A 262 17.14 8.74 -12.04
N THR A 263 16.12 8.20 -12.71
CA THR A 263 15.37 7.04 -12.25
C THR A 263 15.86 5.80 -12.98
N VAL A 264 16.27 4.80 -12.22
CA VAL A 264 16.80 3.53 -12.72
C VAL A 264 15.82 2.42 -12.40
N ARG A 265 15.40 1.66 -13.41
CA ARG A 265 14.64 0.43 -13.21
C ARG A 265 15.59 -0.75 -13.18
N VAL A 266 15.59 -1.46 -12.08
CA VAL A 266 16.41 -2.65 -11.86
C VAL A 266 15.73 -3.86 -12.54
N LYS A 267 16.53 -4.76 -13.08
CA LYS A 267 16.07 -5.98 -13.75
C LYS A 267 15.32 -6.88 -12.74
N GLU A 268 14.24 -7.49 -13.19
CA GLU A 268 13.51 -8.46 -12.39
C GLU A 268 14.41 -9.61 -11.95
N GLY A 269 14.31 -9.99 -10.67
CA GLY A 269 15.15 -11.03 -10.07
C GLY A 269 16.51 -10.56 -9.57
N PHE A 270 16.89 -9.31 -9.80
CA PHE A 270 18.10 -8.73 -9.20
C PHE A 270 17.73 -7.98 -7.92
N ASP A 271 18.53 -8.15 -6.86
CA ASP A 271 18.27 -7.49 -5.57
C ASP A 271 18.49 -5.97 -5.70
N SER A 272 17.45 -5.20 -5.40
CA SER A 272 17.48 -3.74 -5.46
C SER A 272 18.51 -3.11 -4.51
N ALA A 273 18.77 -3.71 -3.34
CA ALA A 273 19.79 -3.24 -2.41
C ALA A 273 21.22 -3.45 -2.98
N GLN A 274 21.45 -4.57 -3.64
CA GLN A 274 22.73 -4.80 -4.35
C GLN A 274 22.90 -3.86 -5.53
N ALA A 275 21.82 -3.61 -6.29
CA ALA A 275 21.83 -2.65 -7.39
C ALA A 275 22.17 -1.25 -6.88
N GLU A 276 21.57 -0.81 -5.77
CA GLU A 276 21.84 0.48 -5.15
C GLU A 276 23.30 0.62 -4.70
N GLN A 277 23.88 -0.42 -4.10
CA GLN A 277 25.30 -0.42 -3.73
C GLN A 277 26.22 -0.31 -4.95
N GLN A 278 25.94 -1.06 -6.02
CA GLN A 278 26.72 -0.99 -7.25
C GLN A 278 26.57 0.36 -7.93
N LEU A 279 25.37 0.93 -7.93
CA LEU A 279 25.08 2.26 -8.44
C LEU A 279 25.85 3.34 -7.69
N THR A 280 25.79 3.29 -6.35
CA THR A 280 26.53 4.22 -5.47
C THR A 280 28.03 4.13 -5.73
N ARG A 281 28.56 2.91 -5.85
CA ARG A 281 29.99 2.72 -6.15
C ARG A 281 30.37 3.27 -7.53
N LEU A 282 29.55 2.99 -8.55
CA LEU A 282 29.79 3.48 -9.92
C LEU A 282 29.86 5.01 -9.94
N LEU A 283 28.85 5.69 -9.41
CA LEU A 283 28.77 7.14 -9.43
C LEU A 283 29.83 7.80 -8.54
N THR A 284 30.11 7.24 -7.36
CA THR A 284 31.18 7.75 -6.50
C THR A 284 32.55 7.67 -7.16
N LEU A 285 32.84 6.58 -7.90
CA LEU A 285 34.09 6.47 -8.67
C LEU A 285 34.16 7.49 -9.82
N ARG A 286 33.04 7.79 -10.47
CA ARG A 286 32.98 8.74 -11.57
C ARG A 286 33.11 10.20 -11.10
N HIS A 287 32.47 10.53 -9.98
CA HIS A 287 32.47 11.88 -9.43
C HIS A 287 33.68 12.17 -8.52
N GLY A 288 34.39 11.11 -8.07
CA GLY A 288 35.46 11.23 -7.07
C GLY A 288 34.98 11.54 -5.65
N LYS A 289 33.71 11.72 -5.46
CA LYS A 289 33.03 12.00 -4.18
C LYS A 289 31.59 11.51 -4.23
N LYS A 290 30.95 11.37 -3.05
CA LYS A 290 29.50 11.12 -2.98
C LYS A 290 28.78 12.47 -2.84
N ASP A 291 28.28 12.97 -3.97
CA ASP A 291 27.53 14.23 -4.11
C ASP A 291 26.10 14.02 -4.60
N PHE A 292 25.59 12.82 -4.38
CA PHE A 292 24.24 12.37 -4.72
C PHE A 292 23.71 11.47 -3.61
N PHE A 293 22.39 11.33 -3.53
CA PHE A 293 21.73 10.31 -2.70
C PHE A 293 20.80 9.44 -3.53
N THR A 294 20.51 8.26 -3.02
CA THR A 294 19.66 7.28 -3.67
C THR A 294 18.39 7.06 -2.87
N TRP A 295 17.27 6.92 -3.56
CA TRP A 295 15.98 6.56 -2.98
C TRP A 295 15.52 5.24 -3.58
N ASN A 296 15.64 4.17 -2.79
CA ASN A 296 15.25 2.83 -3.21
C ASN A 296 13.81 2.51 -2.80
N MET A 297 12.91 2.49 -3.75
CA MET A 297 11.48 2.27 -3.50
C MET A 297 11.19 0.88 -2.91
N ASP A 298 11.92 -0.15 -3.34
CA ASP A 298 11.80 -1.51 -2.78
C ASP A 298 12.25 -1.58 -1.32
N GLY A 299 13.30 -0.85 -0.96
CA GLY A 299 13.75 -0.70 0.43
C GLY A 299 12.70 -0.05 1.32
N VAL A 300 12.02 0.98 0.83
CA VAL A 300 10.90 1.64 1.53
C VAL A 300 9.75 0.67 1.75
N LEU A 301 9.39 -0.11 0.74
CA LEU A 301 8.35 -1.16 0.83
C LEU A 301 8.68 -2.20 1.90
N LYS A 302 9.87 -2.79 1.84
CA LYS A 302 10.33 -3.79 2.81
C LYS A 302 10.33 -3.24 4.24
N THR A 303 10.70 -1.98 4.41
CA THR A 303 10.67 -1.31 5.72
C THR A 303 9.24 -1.10 6.21
N ALA A 304 8.34 -0.64 5.34
CA ALA A 304 6.92 -0.48 5.67
C ALA A 304 6.25 -1.81 6.03
N GLU A 305 6.53 -2.88 5.30
CA GLU A 305 6.06 -4.24 5.59
C GLU A 305 6.56 -4.75 6.95
N LYS A 306 7.86 -4.56 7.23
CA LYS A 306 8.47 -4.95 8.51
C LYS A 306 7.84 -4.18 9.68
N THR A 307 7.66 -2.88 9.54
CA THR A 307 7.04 -2.04 10.58
C THR A 307 5.60 -2.47 10.86
N THR A 308 4.82 -2.72 9.80
CA THR A 308 3.44 -3.18 9.94
C THR A 308 3.37 -4.54 10.62
N ARG A 309 4.25 -5.47 10.26
CA ARG A 309 4.33 -6.79 10.90
C ARG A 309 4.69 -6.69 12.39
N THR A 310 5.57 -5.76 12.73
CA THR A 310 5.93 -5.51 14.13
C THR A 310 4.75 -4.95 14.90
N LEU A 311 4.01 -3.98 14.34
CA LEU A 311 2.80 -3.42 14.96
C LEU A 311 1.70 -4.46 15.16
N GLN A 312 1.54 -5.41 14.23
CA GLN A 312 0.58 -6.52 14.37
C GLN A 312 0.92 -7.49 15.52
N LEU A 313 2.17 -7.56 15.95
CA LEU A 313 2.59 -8.39 17.08
C LEU A 313 2.28 -7.72 18.45
N PHE A 314 1.99 -6.42 18.47
CA PHE A 314 1.63 -5.67 19.68
C PHE A 314 0.11 -5.44 19.84
N LEU A 315 -0.68 -5.79 18.84
CA LEU A 315 -2.15 -5.77 18.87
C LEU A 315 -2.70 -7.15 19.22
#